data_4fe979e76cc1dea80317106fd420a6fe
#
_entry.id   4fe979e76cc1dea80317106fd420a6fe
#
_cell.length_a   1.000
_cell.length_b   1.000
_cell.length_c   1.000
_cell.angle_alpha   90.00
_cell.angle_beta   90.00
_cell.angle_gamma   90.00
#
_symmetry.space_group_name_H-M   'P 1'
#
loop_
_entity.id
_entity.type
_entity.pdbx_description
1 polymer ?
#
loop_
_entity_poly.entity_id
_entity_poly.type
_entity_poly.pdbx_seq_one_letter_code
_entity_poly.pdbx_strand_id
1 'polypeptide(L)'
;MATRRLYYDDAFEKEFTARVMHCEVLPPDLSKGITGKVWGLLLDRTAFYPTSGGQPNDLGKIGDANVLDVRDEGETILHVVDRKPSDPEVNCCIDWPRRFGHMQQHTGQHLLSAMFQERFGLATVSFHMGSEMCTIDLRGPEPSDEILEGAERAANRIIFEDRPVNVRYGTADQLSELGVRKGVERDGILRAIEIEGADLQPCGGTHVKSTGQIGVVLVRRCTKVRQDWRVEFVCGGRAERVARHDFHLLRQTAEKLACAAEDTVSAASRAVAERDANFKTVRTLLQRLAEAEAALALQATAPGPQGLRILSRVFEGVLADYLGFFGTAFAKSEKAIALLATVEDGQLLFAQHPSAGKDMNALLKQVLEEIGGKGGGTRDFARGRLNDGASAKRALSLAEKLLG
;
A
#
# COMPACT_ATOMS: atom_id res chain seq x y z
N MET A 1 -43.70 1.85 14.12
CA MET A 1 -43.77 0.36 14.03
C MET A 1 -42.38 -0.15 13.81
N ALA A 2 -41.95 -1.16 14.58
CA ALA A 2 -40.63 -1.73 14.47
C ALA A 2 -40.50 -2.55 13.19
N THR A 3 -39.32 -2.52 12.53
CA THR A 3 -39.00 -3.38 11.38
C THR A 3 -38.58 -4.77 11.86
N ARG A 4 -39.25 -5.83 11.40
CA ARG A 4 -38.83 -7.20 11.68
C ARG A 4 -37.55 -7.53 10.91
N ARG A 5 -36.53 -7.98 11.62
CA ARG A 5 -35.16 -8.24 11.12
C ARG A 5 -35.02 -9.72 10.75
N LEU A 6 -35.35 -10.08 9.49
CA LEU A 6 -35.32 -11.45 9.00
C LEU A 6 -33.91 -12.08 9.03
N TYR A 7 -32.88 -11.27 8.86
CA TYR A 7 -31.48 -11.71 8.89
C TYR A 7 -31.02 -12.27 10.27
N TYR A 8 -31.77 -12.03 11.34
CA TYR A 8 -31.53 -12.69 12.63
C TYR A 8 -32.10 -14.10 12.65
N ASP A 9 -33.21 -14.34 11.92
CA ASP A 9 -33.90 -15.64 11.83
C ASP A 9 -33.14 -16.55 10.84
N ASP A 10 -32.91 -16.06 9.60
CA ASP A 10 -32.12 -16.76 8.58
C ASP A 10 -31.23 -15.75 7.80
N ALA A 11 -29.91 -15.84 8.02
CA ALA A 11 -28.93 -15.03 7.28
C ALA A 11 -28.84 -15.41 5.78
N PHE A 12 -29.41 -16.56 5.38
CA PHE A 12 -29.43 -17.07 4.00
C PHE A 12 -30.66 -16.67 3.20
N GLU A 13 -31.60 -15.94 3.79
CA GLU A 13 -32.76 -15.40 3.07
C GLU A 13 -32.30 -14.36 2.04
N LYS A 14 -32.41 -14.72 0.74
CA LYS A 14 -31.94 -13.92 -0.39
C LYS A 14 -33.02 -13.06 -0.99
N GLU A 15 -34.24 -13.57 -0.97
CA GLU A 15 -35.42 -12.97 -1.59
C GLU A 15 -36.57 -12.99 -0.60
N PHE A 16 -37.27 -11.90 -0.47
CA PHE A 16 -38.41 -11.77 0.43
C PHE A 16 -39.39 -10.71 -0.09
N THR A 17 -40.63 -10.77 0.38
CA THR A 17 -41.64 -9.75 0.10
C THR A 17 -41.82 -8.88 1.35
N ALA A 18 -41.92 -7.57 1.16
CA ALA A 18 -42.14 -6.61 2.22
C ALA A 18 -43.12 -5.51 1.81
N ARG A 19 -43.77 -4.91 2.80
CA ARG A 19 -44.63 -3.75 2.60
C ARG A 19 -43.86 -2.48 2.89
N VAL A 20 -43.97 -1.48 2.01
CA VAL A 20 -43.43 -0.14 2.21
C VAL A 20 -44.34 0.59 3.22
N MET A 21 -43.79 0.86 4.39
CA MET A 21 -44.48 1.57 5.49
C MET A 21 -44.30 3.08 5.38
N HIS A 22 -43.16 3.53 4.91
CA HIS A 22 -42.86 4.95 4.68
C HIS A 22 -41.84 5.10 3.55
N CYS A 23 -42.01 6.19 2.78
CA CYS A 23 -41.07 6.53 1.70
C CYS A 23 -41.03 8.05 1.51
N GLU A 24 -39.85 8.62 1.68
CA GLU A 24 -39.65 10.06 1.51
C GLU A 24 -38.31 10.36 0.81
N VAL A 25 -38.18 11.57 0.27
CA VAL A 25 -36.93 12.06 -0.29
C VAL A 25 -35.99 12.40 0.86
N LEU A 26 -34.81 11.84 0.88
CA LEU A 26 -33.81 12.17 1.90
C LEU A 26 -33.12 13.48 1.57
N PRO A 27 -32.99 14.38 2.58
CA PRO A 27 -32.22 15.60 2.44
C PRO A 27 -30.73 15.32 2.28
N PRO A 28 -29.96 16.28 1.70
CA PRO A 28 -28.54 16.06 1.37
C PRO A 28 -27.65 15.69 2.56
N ASP A 29 -27.92 16.18 3.75
CA ASP A 29 -27.21 15.87 5.00
C ASP A 29 -27.42 14.42 5.43
N LEU A 30 -28.56 13.82 5.15
CA LEU A 30 -28.87 12.42 5.41
C LEU A 30 -28.44 11.48 4.26
N SER A 31 -28.12 12.01 3.08
CA SER A 31 -27.63 11.22 1.95
C SER A 31 -26.19 10.71 2.15
N LYS A 32 -25.43 11.25 3.13
CA LYS A 32 -24.06 10.84 3.50
C LYS A 32 -23.08 10.66 2.31
N GLY A 33 -23.07 11.64 1.43
CA GLY A 33 -22.14 11.65 0.29
C GLY A 33 -22.61 10.88 -0.95
N ILE A 34 -23.82 10.32 -0.93
CA ILE A 34 -24.45 9.75 -2.14
C ILE A 34 -24.91 10.93 -3.01
N THR A 35 -24.41 11.01 -4.22
CA THR A 35 -24.73 12.08 -5.17
C THR A 35 -26.08 11.84 -5.85
N GLY A 36 -26.90 12.88 -6.00
CA GLY A 36 -28.20 12.82 -6.64
C GLY A 36 -29.37 12.73 -5.66
N LYS A 37 -30.60 12.63 -6.21
CA LYS A 37 -31.82 12.48 -5.42
C LYS A 37 -31.96 11.05 -4.95
N VAL A 38 -31.99 10.84 -3.64
CA VAL A 38 -32.17 9.52 -3.01
C VAL A 38 -33.42 9.50 -2.15
N TRP A 39 -33.92 8.30 -1.88
CA TRP A 39 -35.13 8.06 -1.12
C TRP A 39 -34.84 7.21 0.10
N GLY A 40 -35.47 7.52 1.22
CA GLY A 40 -35.46 6.71 2.43
C GLY A 40 -36.72 5.86 2.50
N LEU A 41 -36.57 4.56 2.67
CA LEU A 41 -37.65 3.61 2.83
C LEU A 41 -37.64 2.94 4.19
N LEU A 42 -38.81 2.85 4.83
CA LEU A 42 -39.05 1.95 5.96
C LEU A 42 -39.94 0.80 5.51
N LEU A 43 -39.51 -0.43 5.78
CA LEU A 43 -40.25 -1.66 5.48
C LEU A 43 -40.81 -2.29 6.76
N ASP A 44 -41.90 -3.06 6.65
CA ASP A 44 -42.44 -3.85 7.79
C ASP A 44 -41.46 -4.95 8.22
N ARG A 45 -40.69 -5.48 7.30
CA ARG A 45 -39.65 -6.50 7.50
C ARG A 45 -38.49 -6.33 6.52
N THR A 46 -37.31 -6.84 6.90
CA THR A 46 -36.15 -6.78 6.01
C THR A 46 -35.15 -7.89 6.29
N ALA A 47 -34.60 -8.48 5.22
CA ALA A 47 -33.43 -9.33 5.27
C ALA A 47 -32.13 -8.56 4.93
N PHE A 48 -32.19 -7.28 4.55
CA PHE A 48 -31.02 -6.42 4.37
C PHE A 48 -30.36 -6.10 5.70
N TYR A 49 -29.09 -6.50 5.84
CA TYR A 49 -28.28 -6.21 7.02
C TYR A 49 -27.79 -4.74 6.98
N PRO A 50 -27.96 -3.96 8.03
CA PRO A 50 -27.43 -2.62 8.13
C PRO A 50 -25.96 -2.62 8.49
N THR A 51 -25.21 -1.53 8.23
CA THR A 51 -23.84 -1.39 8.73
C THR A 51 -23.85 -1.44 10.27
N SER A 52 -23.26 -2.50 10.83
CA SER A 52 -23.18 -2.70 12.27
C SER A 52 -22.06 -3.67 12.65
N GLY A 53 -21.48 -3.54 13.86
CA GLY A 53 -20.50 -4.48 14.40
C GLY A 53 -19.25 -4.71 13.52
N GLY A 54 -18.85 -3.72 12.74
CA GLY A 54 -17.74 -3.82 11.80
C GLY A 54 -18.09 -4.45 10.45
N GLN A 55 -19.31 -5.00 10.28
CA GLN A 55 -19.79 -5.52 9.00
C GLN A 55 -20.50 -4.41 8.23
N PRO A 56 -20.15 -4.15 6.94
CA PRO A 56 -20.86 -3.21 6.07
C PRO A 56 -22.28 -3.70 5.73
N ASN A 57 -23.13 -2.77 5.33
CA ASN A 57 -24.47 -3.05 4.89
C ASN A 57 -24.53 -3.91 3.62
N ASP A 58 -25.67 -4.57 3.44
CA ASP A 58 -26.03 -5.19 2.18
C ASP A 58 -26.43 -4.18 1.13
N LEU A 59 -26.31 -4.62 -0.11
CA LEU A 59 -26.86 -4.00 -1.30
C LEU A 59 -27.85 -4.98 -1.96
N GLY A 60 -28.57 -4.49 -2.99
CA GLY A 60 -29.53 -5.29 -3.73
C GLY A 60 -30.65 -4.46 -4.33
N LYS A 61 -31.86 -5.02 -4.39
CA LYS A 61 -33.03 -4.36 -4.97
C LYS A 61 -34.24 -4.45 -4.07
N ILE A 62 -35.05 -3.38 -4.06
CA ILE A 62 -36.36 -3.29 -3.44
C ILE A 62 -37.34 -2.89 -4.55
N GLY A 63 -38.09 -3.87 -5.11
CA GLY A 63 -38.84 -3.66 -6.34
C GLY A 63 -37.92 -3.29 -7.51
N ASP A 64 -38.18 -2.13 -8.13
CA ASP A 64 -37.36 -1.54 -9.20
C ASP A 64 -36.22 -0.62 -8.72
N ALA A 65 -36.15 -0.36 -7.41
CA ALA A 65 -35.15 0.52 -6.81
C ALA A 65 -33.88 -0.25 -6.41
N ASN A 66 -32.71 0.38 -6.59
CA ASN A 66 -31.43 -0.16 -6.10
C ASN A 66 -31.17 0.35 -4.68
N VAL A 67 -30.76 -0.55 -3.79
CA VAL A 67 -30.34 -0.23 -2.41
C VAL A 67 -28.92 0.30 -2.45
N LEU A 68 -28.73 1.51 -1.92
CA LEU A 68 -27.46 2.22 -1.86
C LEU A 68 -26.83 2.18 -0.47
N ASP A 69 -27.66 2.16 0.59
CA ASP A 69 -27.22 2.07 1.98
C ASP A 69 -28.34 1.48 2.84
N VAL A 70 -27.99 0.85 3.97
CA VAL A 70 -28.94 0.33 4.96
C VAL A 70 -28.45 0.74 6.35
N ARG A 71 -29.32 1.40 7.13
CA ARG A 71 -28.99 1.97 8.44
C ARG A 71 -29.90 1.45 9.53
N ASP A 72 -29.29 1.15 10.66
CA ASP A 72 -30.02 0.81 11.89
C ASP A 72 -30.40 2.09 12.64
N GLU A 73 -31.68 2.36 12.77
CA GLU A 73 -32.21 3.50 13.52
C GLU A 73 -32.97 3.05 14.78
N GLY A 74 -32.46 2.00 15.42
CA GLY A 74 -33.03 1.46 16.65
C GLY A 74 -34.18 0.49 16.36
N GLU A 75 -35.42 0.90 16.44
CA GLU A 75 -36.57 0.04 16.16
C GLU A 75 -36.79 -0.20 14.65
N THR A 76 -36.32 0.71 13.82
CA THR A 76 -36.51 0.66 12.37
C THR A 76 -35.21 0.49 11.60
N ILE A 77 -35.31 -0.04 10.39
CA ILE A 77 -34.19 -0.12 9.43
C ILE A 77 -34.52 0.81 8.27
N LEU A 78 -33.66 1.81 8.06
CA LEU A 78 -33.77 2.75 6.95
C LEU A 78 -33.01 2.20 5.74
N HIS A 79 -33.71 2.02 4.62
CA HIS A 79 -33.11 1.65 3.34
C HIS A 79 -32.99 2.89 2.47
N VAL A 80 -31.78 3.27 2.07
CA VAL A 80 -31.51 4.37 1.14
C VAL A 80 -31.48 3.80 -0.27
N VAL A 81 -32.34 4.33 -1.14
CA VAL A 81 -32.49 3.81 -2.51
C VAL A 81 -32.40 4.93 -3.55
N ASP A 82 -32.06 4.54 -4.81
CA ASP A 82 -31.88 5.48 -5.94
C ASP A 82 -33.21 6.06 -6.48
N ARG A 83 -34.33 5.41 -6.21
CA ARG A 83 -35.68 5.85 -6.63
C ARG A 83 -36.77 5.35 -5.70
N LYS A 84 -37.95 5.96 -5.77
CA LYS A 84 -39.13 5.49 -5.05
C LYS A 84 -39.67 4.24 -5.74
N PRO A 85 -39.88 3.11 -5.04
CA PRO A 85 -40.56 1.94 -5.59
C PRO A 85 -41.97 2.25 -6.09
N SER A 86 -42.38 1.60 -7.16
CA SER A 86 -43.67 1.82 -7.81
C SER A 86 -44.86 1.26 -6.99
N ASP A 87 -44.62 0.15 -6.29
CA ASP A 87 -45.65 -0.61 -5.61
C ASP A 87 -45.53 -0.50 -4.08
N PRO A 88 -46.65 -0.57 -3.32
CA PRO A 88 -46.63 -0.58 -1.86
C PRO A 88 -46.20 -1.94 -1.27
N GLU A 89 -46.32 -3.03 -2.01
CA GLU A 89 -45.79 -4.35 -1.69
C GLU A 89 -44.71 -4.69 -2.70
N VAL A 90 -43.48 -4.94 -2.21
CA VAL A 90 -42.28 -5.04 -3.03
C VAL A 90 -41.59 -6.37 -2.84
N ASN A 91 -41.09 -6.93 -3.94
CA ASN A 91 -40.17 -8.04 -3.90
C ASN A 91 -38.76 -7.49 -3.70
N CYS A 92 -38.06 -8.02 -2.71
CA CYS A 92 -36.73 -7.63 -2.33
C CYS A 92 -35.73 -8.73 -2.67
N CYS A 93 -34.58 -8.37 -3.21
CA CYS A 93 -33.52 -9.31 -3.57
C CYS A 93 -32.16 -8.75 -3.11
N ILE A 94 -31.43 -9.52 -2.28
CA ILE A 94 -30.14 -9.15 -1.74
C ILE A 94 -29.04 -9.47 -2.79
N ASP A 95 -28.03 -8.62 -2.91
CA ASP A 95 -26.78 -8.94 -3.60
C ASP A 95 -26.08 -10.08 -2.84
N TRP A 96 -26.39 -11.31 -3.25
CA TRP A 96 -25.93 -12.51 -2.57
C TRP A 96 -24.41 -12.68 -2.59
N PRO A 97 -23.69 -12.46 -3.69
CA PRO A 97 -22.22 -12.51 -3.69
C PRO A 97 -21.60 -11.59 -2.63
N ARG A 98 -22.12 -10.38 -2.46
CA ARG A 98 -21.70 -9.44 -1.43
C ARG A 98 -22.02 -9.95 -0.01
N ARG A 99 -23.27 -10.34 0.24
CA ARG A 99 -23.72 -10.89 1.53
C ARG A 99 -22.90 -12.10 1.94
N PHE A 100 -22.77 -13.07 1.05
CA PHE A 100 -22.03 -14.31 1.35
C PHE A 100 -20.55 -14.02 1.59
N GLY A 101 -19.95 -13.13 0.81
CA GLY A 101 -18.60 -12.65 1.04
C GLY A 101 -18.44 -12.01 2.44
N HIS A 102 -19.40 -11.19 2.89
CA HIS A 102 -19.37 -10.64 4.26
C HIS A 102 -19.49 -11.73 5.33
N MET A 103 -20.36 -12.73 5.13
CA MET A 103 -20.51 -13.85 6.05
C MET A 103 -19.23 -14.68 6.16
N GLN A 104 -18.54 -14.92 5.04
CA GLN A 104 -17.23 -15.58 5.02
C GLN A 104 -16.20 -14.79 5.84
N GLN A 105 -16.09 -13.48 5.60
CA GLN A 105 -15.14 -12.63 6.34
C GLN A 105 -15.47 -12.61 7.83
N HIS A 106 -16.76 -12.46 8.19
CA HIS A 106 -17.17 -12.31 9.57
C HIS A 106 -16.96 -13.60 10.37
N THR A 107 -17.37 -14.73 9.82
CA THR A 107 -17.16 -16.04 10.49
C THR A 107 -15.68 -16.39 10.54
N GLY A 108 -14.94 -16.12 9.47
CA GLY A 108 -13.48 -16.29 9.45
C GLY A 108 -12.75 -15.42 10.47
N GLN A 109 -13.23 -14.20 10.71
CA GLN A 109 -12.72 -13.32 11.76
C GLN A 109 -12.94 -13.93 13.16
N HIS A 110 -14.15 -14.42 13.45
CA HIS A 110 -14.44 -15.08 14.72
C HIS A 110 -13.46 -16.23 14.97
N LEU A 111 -13.32 -17.10 13.99
CA LEU A 111 -12.45 -18.27 14.07
C LEU A 111 -10.97 -17.89 14.23
N LEU A 112 -10.47 -16.95 13.40
CA LEU A 112 -9.08 -16.49 13.48
C LEU A 112 -8.78 -15.83 14.84
N SER A 113 -9.69 -14.99 15.34
CA SER A 113 -9.56 -14.35 16.66
C SER A 113 -9.56 -15.37 17.80
N ALA A 114 -10.37 -16.44 17.70
CA ALA A 114 -10.36 -17.54 18.68
C ALA A 114 -9.01 -18.26 18.66
N MET A 115 -8.43 -18.54 17.48
CA MET A 115 -7.13 -19.21 17.38
C MET A 115 -5.99 -18.35 17.93
N PHE A 116 -5.98 -17.05 17.71
CA PHE A 116 -5.00 -16.16 18.32
C PHE A 116 -5.10 -16.12 19.83
N GLN A 117 -6.33 -16.03 20.35
CA GLN A 117 -6.56 -16.01 21.81
C GLN A 117 -6.21 -17.33 22.49
N GLU A 118 -6.72 -18.45 21.96
CA GLU A 118 -6.63 -19.76 22.59
C GLU A 118 -5.19 -20.32 22.55
N ARG A 119 -4.52 -20.18 21.41
CA ARG A 119 -3.20 -20.81 21.21
C ARG A 119 -2.03 -19.91 21.56
N PHE A 120 -2.21 -18.58 21.46
CA PHE A 120 -1.11 -17.63 21.61
C PHE A 120 -1.39 -16.54 22.65
N GLY A 121 -2.56 -16.54 23.29
CA GLY A 121 -2.90 -15.56 24.33
C GLY A 121 -3.10 -14.13 23.79
N LEU A 122 -3.25 -13.95 22.45
CA LEU A 122 -3.36 -12.66 21.80
C LEU A 122 -4.84 -12.28 21.62
N ALA A 123 -5.35 -11.39 22.47
CA ALA A 123 -6.73 -10.97 22.45
C ALA A 123 -7.02 -9.99 21.30
N THR A 124 -8.09 -10.23 20.54
CA THR A 124 -8.61 -9.27 19.57
C THR A 124 -9.34 -8.13 20.28
N VAL A 125 -8.90 -6.88 20.03
CA VAL A 125 -9.48 -5.67 20.63
C VAL A 125 -10.37 -4.90 19.66
N SER A 126 -10.15 -5.01 18.35
CA SER A 126 -10.99 -4.42 17.31
C SER A 126 -11.07 -5.29 16.07
N PHE A 127 -12.13 -5.09 15.28
CA PHE A 127 -12.35 -5.70 13.98
C PHE A 127 -12.89 -4.65 13.01
N HIS A 128 -12.38 -4.68 11.79
CA HIS A 128 -12.89 -3.87 10.68
C HIS A 128 -12.95 -4.69 9.41
N MET A 129 -14.11 -4.70 8.75
CA MET A 129 -14.31 -5.33 7.45
C MET A 129 -14.30 -4.27 6.35
N GLY A 130 -13.14 -4.12 5.71
CA GLY A 130 -13.02 -3.28 4.51
C GLY A 130 -13.60 -3.96 3.27
N SER A 131 -13.60 -3.24 2.15
CA SER A 131 -14.08 -3.76 0.85
C SER A 131 -13.21 -4.90 0.33
N GLU A 132 -11.90 -4.75 0.40
CA GLU A 132 -10.91 -5.70 -0.12
C GLU A 132 -10.29 -6.56 0.98
N MET A 133 -9.98 -5.96 2.12
CA MET A 133 -9.22 -6.57 3.21
C MET A 133 -9.96 -6.42 4.54
N CYS A 134 -9.85 -7.41 5.41
CA CYS A 134 -10.31 -7.34 6.78
C CYS A 134 -9.13 -7.17 7.73
N THR A 135 -9.36 -6.52 8.87
CA THR A 135 -8.33 -6.34 9.89
C THR A 135 -8.84 -6.70 11.27
N ILE A 136 -7.98 -7.33 12.08
CA ILE A 136 -8.15 -7.45 13.53
C ILE A 136 -6.95 -6.79 14.20
N ASP A 137 -7.19 -6.09 15.30
CA ASP A 137 -6.12 -5.55 16.13
C ASP A 137 -5.94 -6.48 17.35
N LEU A 138 -4.73 -6.99 17.52
CA LEU A 138 -4.34 -7.90 18.59
C LEU A 138 -3.60 -7.14 19.68
N ARG A 139 -3.99 -7.37 20.93
CA ARG A 139 -3.27 -6.85 22.10
C ARG A 139 -2.22 -7.83 22.56
N GLY A 140 -1.00 -7.34 22.78
CA GLY A 140 0.09 -8.15 23.29
C GLY A 140 1.44 -7.83 22.63
N PRO A 141 2.41 -8.74 22.75
CA PRO A 141 3.68 -8.63 22.04
C PRO A 141 3.50 -8.76 20.54
N GLU A 142 4.53 -8.39 19.79
CA GLU A 142 4.58 -8.55 18.33
C GLU A 142 4.45 -10.05 17.97
N PRO A 143 3.42 -10.42 17.19
CA PRO A 143 3.32 -11.78 16.71
C PRO A 143 4.41 -12.06 15.66
N SER A 144 5.21 -13.10 15.89
CA SER A 144 6.16 -13.58 14.87
C SER A 144 5.43 -14.23 13.69
N ASP A 145 6.17 -14.46 12.60
CA ASP A 145 5.62 -15.15 11.43
C ASP A 145 5.12 -16.55 11.80
N GLU A 146 5.80 -17.26 12.70
CA GLU A 146 5.36 -18.57 13.18
C GLU A 146 4.01 -18.51 13.94
N ILE A 147 3.76 -17.44 14.70
CA ILE A 147 2.49 -17.20 15.38
C ILE A 147 1.38 -16.90 14.36
N LEU A 148 1.66 -16.03 13.39
CA LEU A 148 0.70 -15.68 12.34
C LEU A 148 0.30 -16.90 11.51
N GLU A 149 1.29 -17.65 11.00
CA GLU A 149 1.07 -18.88 10.27
C GLU A 149 0.43 -19.98 11.15
N GLY A 150 0.80 -20.06 12.42
CA GLY A 150 0.24 -21.01 13.37
C GLY A 150 -1.25 -20.78 13.59
N ALA A 151 -1.69 -19.53 13.75
CA ALA A 151 -3.09 -19.17 13.88
C ALA A 151 -3.87 -19.42 12.58
N GLU A 152 -3.29 -19.06 11.43
CA GLU A 152 -3.86 -19.33 10.11
C GLU A 152 -4.06 -20.82 9.87
N ARG A 153 -3.03 -21.65 10.08
CA ARG A 153 -3.13 -23.11 9.94
C ARG A 153 -4.18 -23.72 10.88
N ALA A 154 -4.26 -23.23 12.13
CA ALA A 154 -5.25 -23.70 13.07
C ALA A 154 -6.69 -23.35 12.65
N ALA A 155 -6.92 -22.13 12.15
CA ALA A 155 -8.22 -21.74 11.62
C ALA A 155 -8.59 -22.57 10.38
N ASN A 156 -7.68 -22.73 9.43
CA ASN A 156 -7.94 -23.51 8.22
C ASN A 156 -8.19 -25.00 8.50
N ARG A 157 -7.57 -25.57 9.53
CA ARG A 157 -7.87 -26.93 9.95
C ARG A 157 -9.33 -27.09 10.38
N ILE A 158 -9.86 -26.16 11.19
CA ILE A 158 -11.27 -26.17 11.62
C ILE A 158 -12.21 -25.92 10.44
N ILE A 159 -11.79 -25.08 9.46
CA ILE A 159 -12.55 -24.87 8.23
C ILE A 159 -12.71 -26.19 7.46
N PHE A 160 -11.64 -26.96 7.32
CA PHE A 160 -11.67 -28.26 6.61
C PHE A 160 -12.43 -29.35 7.36
N GLU A 161 -12.66 -29.21 8.67
CA GLU A 161 -13.52 -30.10 9.46
C GLU A 161 -15.02 -29.84 9.25
N ASP A 162 -15.38 -28.74 8.59
CA ASP A 162 -16.75 -28.30 8.27
C ASP A 162 -17.71 -28.33 9.47
N ARG A 163 -17.27 -27.72 10.59
CA ARG A 163 -18.04 -27.70 11.84
C ARG A 163 -19.27 -26.78 11.72
N PRO A 164 -20.39 -27.12 12.39
CA PRO A 164 -21.58 -26.28 12.45
C PRO A 164 -21.31 -24.88 13.03
N VAL A 165 -22.00 -23.88 12.47
CA VAL A 165 -22.06 -22.51 13.00
C VAL A 165 -23.50 -22.21 13.40
N ASN A 166 -23.73 -22.09 14.70
CA ASN A 166 -25.05 -21.99 15.30
C ASN A 166 -25.32 -20.60 15.89
N VAL A 167 -26.59 -20.19 15.86
CA VAL A 167 -27.06 -19.04 16.60
C VAL A 167 -27.54 -19.48 17.97
N ARG A 168 -27.04 -18.83 19.05
CA ARG A 168 -27.46 -19.04 20.42
C ARG A 168 -28.08 -17.77 20.97
N TYR A 169 -29.09 -17.95 21.82
CA TYR A 169 -29.70 -16.87 22.57
C TYR A 169 -29.62 -17.16 24.05
N GLY A 170 -29.28 -16.16 24.88
CA GLY A 170 -29.17 -16.30 26.31
C GLY A 170 -28.89 -14.96 26.99
N THR A 171 -29.04 -14.93 28.33
CA THR A 171 -28.54 -13.78 29.12
C THR A 171 -27.01 -13.77 29.12
N ALA A 172 -26.40 -12.66 29.54
CA ALA A 172 -24.94 -12.57 29.69
C ALA A 172 -24.39 -13.71 30.58
N ASP A 173 -25.06 -14.03 31.68
CA ASP A 173 -24.66 -15.10 32.60
C ASP A 173 -24.74 -16.48 31.93
N GLN A 174 -25.86 -16.80 31.26
CA GLN A 174 -26.05 -18.06 30.55
C GLN A 174 -25.00 -18.27 29.46
N LEU A 175 -24.65 -17.20 28.69
CA LEU A 175 -23.61 -17.29 27.68
C LEU A 175 -22.21 -17.39 28.29
N SER A 176 -21.99 -16.78 29.46
CA SER A 176 -20.73 -16.91 30.21
C SER A 176 -20.51 -18.35 30.71
N GLU A 177 -21.54 -19.01 31.21
CA GLU A 177 -21.50 -20.44 31.62
C GLU A 177 -21.17 -21.38 30.44
N LEU A 178 -21.56 -20.99 29.22
CA LEU A 178 -21.25 -21.71 27.98
C LEU A 178 -19.84 -21.44 27.47
N GLY A 179 -19.05 -20.56 28.14
CA GLY A 179 -17.65 -20.29 27.78
C GLY A 179 -17.46 -19.25 26.70
N VAL A 180 -18.28 -18.18 26.74
CA VAL A 180 -18.10 -17.03 25.81
C VAL A 180 -16.69 -16.46 25.91
N ARG A 181 -16.03 -16.28 24.77
CA ARG A 181 -14.63 -15.80 24.69
C ARG A 181 -14.45 -14.39 25.25
N LYS A 182 -15.39 -13.49 24.97
CA LYS A 182 -15.38 -12.11 25.48
C LYS A 182 -16.76 -11.79 26.04
N GLY A 183 -16.85 -11.64 27.36
CA GLY A 183 -18.10 -11.24 28.03
C GLY A 183 -18.58 -9.87 27.58
N VAL A 184 -19.91 -9.68 27.61
CA VAL A 184 -20.56 -8.40 27.35
C VAL A 184 -21.45 -8.10 28.55
N GLU A 185 -21.20 -6.99 29.21
CA GLU A 185 -22.05 -6.45 30.27
C GLU A 185 -23.24 -5.72 29.62
N ARG A 186 -24.30 -6.44 29.30
CA ARG A 186 -25.53 -5.89 28.72
C ARG A 186 -26.73 -6.70 29.23
N ASP A 187 -27.75 -5.98 29.68
CA ASP A 187 -29.01 -6.59 30.12
C ASP A 187 -29.82 -7.15 28.95
N GLY A 188 -30.62 -8.17 29.26
CA GLY A 188 -31.53 -8.81 28.33
C GLY A 188 -30.98 -10.04 27.62
N ILE A 189 -31.72 -10.48 26.60
CA ILE A 189 -31.32 -11.65 25.78
C ILE A 189 -30.36 -11.19 24.70
N LEU A 190 -29.18 -11.77 24.72
CA LEU A 190 -28.12 -11.56 23.73
C LEU A 190 -28.18 -12.65 22.67
N ARG A 191 -27.88 -12.27 21.42
CA ARG A 191 -27.60 -13.19 20.33
C ARG A 191 -26.11 -13.45 20.30
N ALA A 192 -25.70 -14.71 20.25
CA ALA A 192 -24.31 -15.14 20.11
C ALA A 192 -24.16 -16.11 18.93
N ILE A 193 -22.96 -16.16 18.38
CA ILE A 193 -22.57 -17.11 17.34
C ILE A 193 -21.62 -18.12 17.96
N GLU A 194 -21.96 -19.38 17.81
CA GLU A 194 -21.16 -20.53 18.20
C GLU A 194 -20.55 -21.17 16.95
N ILE A 195 -19.23 -21.29 16.93
CA ILE A 195 -18.51 -22.21 16.03
C ILE A 195 -18.22 -23.46 16.88
N GLU A 196 -18.85 -24.57 16.56
CA GLU A 196 -18.82 -25.77 17.42
C GLU A 196 -17.39 -26.16 17.80
N GLY A 197 -17.14 -26.18 19.12
CA GLY A 197 -15.84 -26.54 19.72
C GLY A 197 -14.68 -25.58 19.36
N ALA A 198 -14.96 -24.35 18.91
CA ALA A 198 -13.93 -23.40 18.54
C ALA A 198 -14.15 -21.96 19.02
N ASP A 199 -15.37 -21.42 18.97
CA ASP A 199 -15.66 -20.07 19.43
C ASP A 199 -17.12 -19.91 19.85
N LEU A 200 -17.37 -19.11 20.87
CA LEU A 200 -18.68 -18.59 21.23
C LEU A 200 -18.56 -17.11 21.54
N GLN A 201 -19.27 -16.27 20.77
CA GLN A 201 -19.12 -14.82 20.91
C GLN A 201 -20.45 -14.10 20.66
N PRO A 202 -20.88 -13.15 21.52
CA PRO A 202 -22.00 -12.26 21.24
C PRO A 202 -21.79 -11.49 19.93
N CYS A 203 -22.72 -11.67 18.99
CA CYS A 203 -22.62 -11.06 17.67
C CYS A 203 -24.00 -10.88 17.02
N GLY A 204 -24.25 -9.67 16.50
CA GLY A 204 -25.45 -9.34 15.72
C GLY A 204 -25.29 -9.53 14.21
N GLY A 205 -24.10 -9.89 13.72
CA GLY A 205 -23.79 -9.99 12.29
C GLY A 205 -24.35 -11.23 11.61
N THR A 206 -24.13 -11.30 10.29
CA THR A 206 -24.51 -12.48 9.49
C THR A 206 -23.34 -13.44 9.36
N HIS A 207 -23.61 -14.73 9.46
CA HIS A 207 -22.62 -15.81 9.48
C HIS A 207 -22.98 -16.94 8.53
N VAL A 208 -21.98 -17.71 8.10
CA VAL A 208 -22.17 -18.95 7.33
C VAL A 208 -22.78 -20.05 8.24
N LYS A 209 -23.33 -21.12 7.66
CA LYS A 209 -23.95 -22.25 8.40
C LYS A 209 -22.95 -23.30 8.87
N SER A 210 -21.77 -23.36 8.23
CA SER A 210 -20.69 -24.26 8.64
C SER A 210 -19.33 -23.63 8.29
N THR A 211 -18.28 -24.08 8.98
CA THR A 211 -16.93 -23.53 8.78
C THR A 211 -16.38 -23.78 7.37
N GLY A 212 -16.77 -24.88 6.72
CA GLY A 212 -16.40 -25.15 5.33
C GLY A 212 -16.85 -24.07 4.34
N GLN A 213 -17.96 -23.38 4.62
CA GLN A 213 -18.44 -22.27 3.80
C GLN A 213 -17.59 -20.99 3.94
N ILE A 214 -16.72 -20.89 4.95
CA ILE A 214 -15.72 -19.82 5.03
C ILE A 214 -14.76 -19.92 3.83
N GLY A 215 -14.47 -21.14 3.38
CA GLY A 215 -13.48 -21.44 2.35
C GLY A 215 -12.07 -21.55 2.96
N VAL A 216 -11.23 -20.58 2.75
CA VAL A 216 -9.88 -20.50 3.33
C VAL A 216 -9.67 -19.14 3.98
N VAL A 217 -8.91 -19.09 5.07
CA VAL A 217 -8.38 -17.87 5.69
C VAL A 217 -6.93 -17.68 5.25
N LEU A 218 -6.58 -16.50 4.76
CA LEU A 218 -5.21 -16.10 4.46
C LEU A 218 -4.86 -14.84 5.26
N VAL A 219 -3.85 -14.95 6.13
CA VAL A 219 -3.23 -13.81 6.80
C VAL A 219 -2.26 -13.15 5.81
N ARG A 220 -2.35 -11.83 5.68
CA ARG A 220 -1.59 -11.10 4.65
C ARG A 220 -0.44 -10.29 5.20
N ARG A 221 -0.68 -9.62 6.30
CA ARG A 221 0.27 -8.67 6.85
C ARG A 221 0.01 -8.46 8.34
N CYS A 222 1.08 -8.19 9.08
CA CYS A 222 1.01 -7.69 10.44
C CYS A 222 1.75 -6.36 10.53
N THR A 223 1.14 -5.34 11.14
CA THR A 223 1.73 -4.01 11.31
C THR A 223 1.39 -3.45 12.68
N LYS A 224 2.31 -2.67 13.25
CA LYS A 224 2.08 -1.99 14.52
C LYS A 224 1.12 -0.80 14.34
N VAL A 225 0.07 -0.75 15.17
CA VAL A 225 -0.89 0.36 15.21
C VAL A 225 -1.05 0.80 16.67
N ARG A 226 -0.47 1.94 17.02
CA ARG A 226 -0.40 2.44 18.40
C ARG A 226 0.26 1.43 19.35
N GLN A 227 -0.51 0.84 20.26
CA GLN A 227 -0.04 -0.17 21.23
C GLN A 227 -0.43 -1.61 20.85
N ASP A 228 -1.19 -1.79 19.77
CA ASP A 228 -1.72 -3.06 19.31
C ASP A 228 -1.09 -3.46 17.96
N TRP A 229 -1.30 -4.70 17.53
CA TRP A 229 -0.80 -5.25 16.27
C TRP A 229 -1.95 -5.54 15.33
N ARG A 230 -1.98 -4.87 14.20
CA ARG A 230 -3.00 -5.04 13.18
C ARG A 230 -2.63 -6.16 12.23
N VAL A 231 -3.46 -7.19 12.21
CA VAL A 231 -3.37 -8.32 11.29
C VAL A 231 -4.39 -8.12 10.17
N GLU A 232 -3.91 -8.07 8.94
CA GLU A 232 -4.72 -8.05 7.72
C GLU A 232 -4.97 -9.49 7.25
N PHE A 233 -6.22 -9.80 6.90
CA PHE A 233 -6.59 -11.13 6.43
C PHE A 233 -7.76 -11.06 5.44
N VAL A 234 -7.96 -12.15 4.70
CA VAL A 234 -9.09 -12.38 3.81
C VAL A 234 -9.58 -13.81 3.92
N CYS A 235 -10.88 -14.01 3.60
CA CYS A 235 -11.49 -15.35 3.61
C CYS A 235 -12.20 -15.64 2.29
N GLY A 236 -12.38 -16.92 1.99
CA GLY A 236 -13.23 -17.43 0.92
C GLY A 236 -12.93 -16.85 -0.45
N GLY A 237 -13.94 -16.35 -1.15
CA GLY A 237 -13.76 -15.80 -2.49
C GLY A 237 -12.81 -14.60 -2.58
N ARG A 238 -12.61 -13.83 -1.47
CA ARG A 238 -11.57 -12.79 -1.44
C ARG A 238 -10.18 -13.42 -1.36
N ALA A 239 -10.01 -14.47 -0.56
CA ALA A 239 -8.74 -15.19 -0.45
C ALA A 239 -8.34 -15.84 -1.77
N GLU A 240 -9.30 -16.46 -2.48
CA GLU A 240 -9.08 -17.03 -3.82
C GLU A 240 -8.56 -15.97 -4.81
N ARG A 241 -9.22 -14.82 -4.90
CA ARG A 241 -8.80 -13.73 -5.81
C ARG A 241 -7.40 -13.21 -5.47
N VAL A 242 -7.11 -13.00 -4.18
CA VAL A 242 -5.81 -12.51 -3.72
C VAL A 242 -4.73 -13.54 -4.03
N ALA A 243 -4.92 -14.81 -3.69
CA ALA A 243 -3.96 -15.87 -3.99
C ALA A 243 -3.70 -16.01 -5.51
N ARG A 244 -4.75 -15.90 -6.33
CA ARG A 244 -4.60 -15.91 -7.79
C ARG A 244 -3.80 -14.73 -8.30
N HIS A 245 -4.06 -13.55 -7.75
CA HIS A 245 -3.32 -12.33 -8.11
C HIS A 245 -1.83 -12.43 -7.72
N ASP A 246 -1.53 -12.88 -6.50
CA ASP A 246 -0.15 -13.08 -6.03
C ASP A 246 0.61 -14.08 -6.88
N PHE A 247 -0.04 -15.21 -7.20
CA PHE A 247 0.56 -16.21 -8.10
C PHE A 247 0.85 -15.64 -9.50
N HIS A 248 -0.05 -14.79 -10.01
CA HIS A 248 0.17 -14.12 -11.30
C HIS A 248 1.37 -13.17 -11.27
N LEU A 249 1.50 -12.36 -10.21
CA LEU A 249 2.64 -11.48 -10.00
C LEU A 249 3.95 -12.27 -9.88
N LEU A 250 3.93 -13.35 -9.09
CA LEU A 250 5.11 -14.23 -8.94
C LEU A 250 5.54 -14.80 -10.28
N ARG A 251 4.59 -15.33 -11.08
CA ARG A 251 4.88 -15.86 -12.41
C ARG A 251 5.47 -14.81 -13.34
N GLN A 252 4.87 -13.62 -13.40
CA GLN A 252 5.39 -12.51 -14.22
C GLN A 252 6.80 -12.09 -13.79
N THR A 253 7.07 -12.09 -12.48
CA THR A 253 8.41 -11.77 -11.95
C THR A 253 9.43 -12.83 -12.34
N ALA A 254 9.08 -14.12 -12.22
CA ALA A 254 9.91 -15.24 -12.62
C ALA A 254 10.23 -15.20 -14.13
N GLU A 255 9.24 -14.90 -14.98
CA GLU A 255 9.42 -14.70 -16.42
C GLU A 255 10.42 -13.56 -16.72
N LYS A 256 10.33 -12.43 -16.01
CA LYS A 256 11.29 -11.29 -16.16
C LYS A 256 12.70 -11.65 -15.73
N LEU A 257 12.85 -12.51 -14.74
CA LEU A 257 14.13 -12.97 -14.23
C LEU A 257 14.64 -14.25 -14.93
N ALA A 258 13.89 -14.77 -15.91
CA ALA A 258 14.19 -16.00 -16.65
C ALA A 258 14.50 -17.20 -15.73
N CYS A 259 13.65 -17.42 -14.70
CA CYS A 259 13.82 -18.48 -13.70
C CYS A 259 12.48 -19.17 -13.38
N ALA A 260 12.51 -20.29 -12.63
CA ALA A 260 11.33 -20.91 -12.06
C ALA A 260 10.76 -20.03 -10.90
N ALA A 261 9.48 -20.21 -10.57
CA ALA A 261 8.81 -19.42 -9.55
C ALA A 261 9.49 -19.53 -8.17
N GLU A 262 9.90 -20.73 -7.79
CA GLU A 262 10.63 -21.02 -6.54
C GLU A 262 12.00 -20.35 -6.47
N ASP A 263 12.62 -20.04 -7.61
CA ASP A 263 13.96 -19.43 -7.71
C ASP A 263 13.92 -17.90 -7.75
N THR A 264 12.74 -17.28 -7.73
CA THR A 264 12.56 -15.84 -7.95
C THR A 264 13.38 -14.99 -6.97
N VAL A 265 13.39 -15.35 -5.68
CA VAL A 265 14.13 -14.62 -4.63
C VAL A 265 15.64 -14.69 -4.89
N SER A 266 16.17 -15.90 -5.21
CA SER A 266 17.58 -16.07 -5.48
C SER A 266 18.02 -15.39 -6.78
N ALA A 267 17.19 -15.43 -7.82
CA ALA A 267 17.41 -14.74 -9.08
C ALA A 267 17.41 -13.21 -8.91
N ALA A 268 16.46 -12.65 -8.15
CA ALA A 268 16.44 -11.24 -7.83
C ALA A 268 17.68 -10.80 -7.05
N SER A 269 18.12 -11.61 -6.07
CA SER A 269 19.33 -11.34 -5.28
C SER A 269 20.58 -11.33 -6.17
N ARG A 270 20.71 -12.29 -7.11
CA ARG A 270 21.80 -12.31 -8.09
C ARG A 270 21.78 -11.09 -9.00
N ALA A 271 20.60 -10.72 -9.54
CA ALA A 271 20.48 -9.56 -10.42
C ALA A 271 20.88 -8.25 -9.72
N VAL A 272 20.52 -8.08 -8.45
CA VAL A 272 20.95 -6.93 -7.63
C VAL A 272 22.47 -6.95 -7.43
N ALA A 273 23.06 -8.10 -7.08
CA ALA A 273 24.51 -8.22 -6.87
C ALA A 273 25.31 -7.96 -8.16
N GLU A 274 24.84 -8.47 -9.31
CA GLU A 274 25.44 -8.23 -10.62
C GLU A 274 25.35 -6.74 -11.02
N ARG A 275 24.20 -6.11 -10.79
CA ARG A 275 24.04 -4.65 -11.02
C ARG A 275 25.10 -3.87 -10.24
N ASP A 276 25.25 -4.18 -8.94
CA ASP A 276 26.18 -3.46 -8.06
C ASP A 276 27.66 -3.71 -8.45
N ALA A 277 27.99 -4.93 -8.85
CA ALA A 277 29.31 -5.30 -9.38
C ALA A 277 29.60 -4.57 -10.72
N ASN A 278 28.64 -4.56 -11.64
CA ASN A 278 28.75 -3.87 -12.91
C ASN A 278 28.90 -2.36 -12.72
N PHE A 279 28.16 -1.75 -11.80
CA PHE A 279 28.30 -0.33 -11.46
C PHE A 279 29.71 0.00 -10.98
N LYS A 280 30.29 -0.81 -10.09
CA LYS A 280 31.68 -0.65 -9.62
C LYS A 280 32.68 -0.81 -10.76
N THR A 281 32.48 -1.80 -11.63
CA THR A 281 33.34 -2.06 -12.78
C THR A 281 33.30 -0.91 -13.77
N VAL A 282 32.13 -0.45 -14.15
CA VAL A 282 31.95 0.72 -15.04
C VAL A 282 32.64 1.94 -14.46
N ARG A 283 32.45 2.23 -13.19
CA ARG A 283 33.09 3.37 -12.51
C ARG A 283 34.63 3.27 -12.55
N THR A 284 35.19 2.09 -12.30
CA THR A 284 36.62 1.85 -12.37
C THR A 284 37.17 2.03 -13.81
N LEU A 285 36.44 1.54 -14.81
CA LEU A 285 36.83 1.70 -16.21
C LEU A 285 36.74 3.16 -16.64
N LEU A 286 35.71 3.88 -16.25
CA LEU A 286 35.56 5.32 -16.49
C LEU A 286 36.71 6.11 -15.86
N GLN A 287 37.13 5.78 -14.65
CA GLN A 287 38.25 6.42 -13.99
C GLN A 287 39.56 6.18 -14.76
N ARG A 288 39.86 4.93 -15.15
CA ARG A 288 41.05 4.62 -15.94
C ARG A 288 41.07 5.31 -17.30
N LEU A 289 39.93 5.35 -17.98
CA LEU A 289 39.79 6.06 -19.25
C LEU A 289 40.01 7.57 -19.06
N ALA A 290 39.39 8.17 -18.06
CA ALA A 290 39.56 9.58 -17.74
C ALA A 290 41.02 9.95 -17.39
N GLU A 291 41.70 9.10 -16.62
CA GLU A 291 43.13 9.29 -16.28
C GLU A 291 44.01 9.22 -17.52
N ALA A 292 43.79 8.26 -18.43
CA ALA A 292 44.52 8.15 -19.69
C ALA A 292 44.28 9.32 -20.62
N GLU A 293 43.04 9.71 -20.83
CA GLU A 293 42.70 10.87 -21.66
C GLU A 293 43.17 12.20 -21.07
N ALA A 294 43.15 12.36 -19.74
CA ALA A 294 43.68 13.56 -19.07
C ALA A 294 45.19 13.65 -19.26
N ALA A 295 45.94 12.54 -19.23
CA ALA A 295 47.38 12.52 -19.51
C ALA A 295 47.68 12.93 -20.94
N LEU A 296 46.93 12.44 -21.94
CA LEU A 296 47.07 12.83 -23.34
C LEU A 296 46.73 14.31 -23.52
N ALA A 297 45.65 14.78 -22.91
CA ALA A 297 45.25 16.18 -22.97
C ALA A 297 46.30 17.12 -22.37
N LEU A 298 46.95 16.67 -21.26
CA LEU A 298 48.01 17.44 -20.62
C LEU A 298 49.25 17.58 -21.53
N GLN A 299 49.63 16.52 -22.27
CA GLN A 299 50.74 16.56 -23.23
C GLN A 299 50.40 17.50 -24.40
N ALA A 300 49.15 17.52 -24.86
CA ALA A 300 48.69 18.36 -25.97
C ALA A 300 48.49 19.85 -25.57
N THR A 301 48.34 20.14 -24.29
CA THR A 301 48.08 21.50 -23.79
C THR A 301 49.43 22.23 -23.60
N ALA A 302 49.73 23.20 -24.47
CA ALA A 302 50.90 24.04 -24.32
C ALA A 302 50.83 24.94 -23.08
N PRO A 303 51.96 25.19 -22.39
CA PRO A 303 51.97 26.17 -21.29
C PRO A 303 51.76 27.58 -21.81
N GLY A 304 50.83 28.30 -21.22
CA GLY A 304 50.58 29.71 -21.48
C GLY A 304 51.45 30.64 -20.60
N PRO A 305 51.03 31.91 -20.44
CA PRO A 305 51.70 32.86 -19.55
C PRO A 305 51.87 32.30 -18.15
N GLN A 306 53.02 32.61 -17.54
CA GLN A 306 53.41 32.13 -16.19
C GLN A 306 53.51 30.58 -16.06
N GLY A 307 53.52 29.86 -17.20
CA GLY A 307 53.61 28.40 -17.27
C GLY A 307 52.31 27.67 -16.91
N LEU A 308 51.15 28.33 -16.90
CA LEU A 308 49.84 27.72 -16.66
C LEU A 308 49.40 26.88 -17.85
N ARG A 309 48.91 25.66 -17.59
CA ARG A 309 48.28 24.80 -18.60
C ARG A 309 46.78 24.79 -18.40
N ILE A 310 46.03 25.51 -19.23
CA ILE A 310 44.58 25.63 -19.12
C ILE A 310 43.94 24.77 -20.21
N LEU A 311 43.19 23.79 -19.81
CA LEU A 311 42.35 22.96 -20.66
C LEU A 311 40.89 23.39 -20.52
N SER A 312 40.29 23.82 -21.63
CA SER A 312 38.85 24.09 -21.69
C SER A 312 38.21 23.12 -22.68
N ARG A 313 37.30 22.28 -22.21
CA ARG A 313 36.70 21.20 -23.01
C ARG A 313 35.24 20.96 -22.68
N VAL A 314 34.42 20.90 -23.72
CA VAL A 314 33.04 20.43 -23.63
C VAL A 314 33.02 18.95 -24.01
N PHE A 315 32.32 18.16 -23.22
CA PHE A 315 32.12 16.74 -23.47
C PHE A 315 30.68 16.47 -23.87
N GLU A 316 30.47 15.48 -24.74
CA GLU A 316 29.17 14.96 -25.16
C GLU A 316 29.09 13.49 -24.83
N GLY A 317 27.91 13.01 -24.38
CA GLY A 317 27.67 11.58 -24.11
C GLY A 317 28.46 10.98 -22.95
N VAL A 318 28.98 11.79 -22.02
CA VAL A 318 29.75 11.30 -20.87
C VAL A 318 28.99 11.40 -19.57
N LEU A 319 29.23 10.45 -18.66
CA LEU A 319 28.67 10.46 -17.32
C LEU A 319 29.35 11.53 -16.43
N ALA A 320 28.60 12.09 -15.49
CA ALA A 320 29.10 13.09 -14.55
C ALA A 320 30.34 12.66 -13.77
N ASP A 321 30.44 11.38 -13.40
CA ASP A 321 31.62 10.81 -12.73
C ASP A 321 32.88 10.91 -13.58
N TYR A 322 32.73 10.77 -14.92
CA TYR A 322 33.85 10.89 -15.84
C TYR A 322 34.49 12.30 -15.81
N LEU A 323 33.68 13.36 -15.82
CA LEU A 323 34.18 14.74 -15.66
C LEU A 323 35.00 14.87 -14.37
N GLY A 324 34.48 14.32 -13.27
CA GLY A 324 35.16 14.34 -11.99
C GLY A 324 36.52 13.66 -12.01
N PHE A 325 36.60 12.47 -12.60
CA PHE A 325 37.85 11.74 -12.72
C PHE A 325 38.84 12.45 -13.65
N PHE A 326 38.36 12.92 -14.79
CA PHE A 326 39.20 13.63 -15.77
C PHE A 326 39.77 14.93 -15.18
N GLY A 327 38.92 15.80 -14.60
CA GLY A 327 39.35 17.06 -14.00
C GLY A 327 40.34 16.87 -12.86
N THR A 328 40.08 15.86 -11.99
CA THR A 328 40.98 15.49 -10.91
C THR A 328 42.32 14.99 -11.44
N ALA A 329 42.31 14.16 -12.46
CA ALA A 329 43.54 13.61 -13.06
C ALA A 329 44.38 14.71 -13.74
N PHE A 330 43.74 15.59 -14.52
CA PHE A 330 44.42 16.72 -15.19
C PHE A 330 45.03 17.68 -14.14
N ALA A 331 44.27 17.99 -13.07
CA ALA A 331 44.71 18.92 -12.02
C ALA A 331 45.81 18.33 -11.09
N LYS A 332 46.23 17.07 -11.25
CA LYS A 332 47.39 16.52 -10.53
C LYS A 332 48.73 17.13 -10.99
N SER A 333 48.78 17.67 -12.19
CA SER A 333 50.00 18.28 -12.73
C SER A 333 50.18 19.71 -12.26
N GLU A 334 51.40 20.08 -11.95
CA GLU A 334 51.72 21.46 -11.53
C GLU A 334 51.25 22.51 -12.53
N LYS A 335 50.65 23.60 -12.04
CA LYS A 335 50.13 24.72 -12.82
C LYS A 335 49.03 24.32 -13.84
N ALA A 336 48.36 23.16 -13.66
CA ALA A 336 47.28 22.72 -14.53
C ALA A 336 45.91 23.27 -14.02
N ILE A 337 45.09 23.71 -14.97
CA ILE A 337 43.68 24.12 -14.74
C ILE A 337 42.80 23.40 -15.76
N ALA A 338 41.77 22.72 -15.32
CA ALA A 338 40.75 22.10 -16.13
C ALA A 338 39.40 22.84 -16.00
N LEU A 339 38.88 23.34 -17.11
CA LEU A 339 37.55 23.95 -17.25
C LEU A 339 36.73 23.01 -18.12
N LEU A 340 35.83 22.26 -17.53
CA LEU A 340 35.10 21.16 -18.17
C LEU A 340 33.60 21.39 -18.10
N ALA A 341 32.89 21.03 -19.17
CA ALA A 341 31.42 21.06 -19.20
C ALA A 341 30.84 19.88 -19.97
N THR A 342 29.57 19.54 -19.67
CA THR A 342 28.74 18.64 -20.50
C THR A 342 27.62 19.42 -21.17
N VAL A 343 27.18 18.96 -22.35
CA VAL A 343 26.05 19.56 -23.06
C VAL A 343 24.72 19.03 -22.51
N GLU A 344 24.61 17.71 -22.33
CA GLU A 344 23.34 17.05 -22.02
C GLU A 344 22.81 17.44 -20.65
N ASP A 345 23.69 17.39 -19.62
CA ASP A 345 23.32 17.64 -18.24
C ASP A 345 23.65 19.07 -17.77
N GLY A 346 24.34 19.87 -18.61
CA GLY A 346 24.78 21.21 -18.28
C GLY A 346 25.75 21.25 -17.08
N GLN A 347 26.50 20.19 -16.85
CA GLN A 347 27.44 20.17 -15.73
C GLN A 347 28.68 20.96 -16.03
N LEU A 348 29.16 21.68 -15.03
CA LEU A 348 30.44 22.38 -15.02
C LEU A 348 31.35 21.77 -13.99
N LEU A 349 32.62 21.62 -14.32
CA LEU A 349 33.65 21.22 -13.39
C LEU A 349 34.91 22.03 -13.63
N PHE A 350 35.32 22.79 -12.62
CA PHE A 350 36.56 23.55 -12.61
C PHE A 350 37.49 22.97 -11.58
N ALA A 351 38.69 22.58 -11.99
CA ALA A 351 39.66 21.96 -11.13
C ALA A 351 41.07 22.54 -11.41
N GLN A 352 41.90 22.65 -10.40
CA GLN A 352 43.28 23.10 -10.55
C GLN A 352 44.24 22.35 -9.64
N HIS A 353 45.51 22.34 -10.02
CA HIS A 353 46.57 22.08 -9.08
C HIS A 353 46.76 23.32 -8.16
N PRO A 354 47.01 23.16 -6.83
CA PRO A 354 47.14 24.29 -5.92
C PRO A 354 48.23 25.32 -6.35
N SER A 355 49.28 24.87 -7.05
CA SER A 355 50.33 25.78 -7.59
C SER A 355 49.87 26.70 -8.71
N ALA A 356 48.70 26.52 -9.26
CA ALA A 356 48.10 27.47 -10.23
C ALA A 356 47.61 28.76 -9.60
N GLY A 357 47.34 28.72 -8.28
CA GLY A 357 47.12 29.92 -7.44
C GLY A 357 45.76 30.63 -7.66
N LYS A 358 44.86 30.07 -8.45
CA LYS A 358 43.54 30.67 -8.73
C LYS A 358 42.50 30.20 -7.68
N ASP A 359 41.25 30.59 -7.82
CA ASP A 359 40.15 30.14 -7.00
C ASP A 359 38.99 29.62 -7.92
N MET A 360 38.90 28.30 -8.05
CA MET A 360 37.90 27.65 -8.90
C MET A 360 36.47 27.82 -8.42
N ASN A 361 36.26 27.97 -7.09
CA ASN A 361 34.95 28.21 -6.55
C ASN A 361 34.47 29.62 -6.83
N ALA A 362 35.34 30.63 -6.65
CA ALA A 362 35.03 32.02 -7.00
C ALA A 362 34.75 32.17 -8.51
N LEU A 363 35.60 31.55 -9.34
CA LEU A 363 35.45 31.57 -10.81
C LEU A 363 34.11 30.90 -11.21
N LEU A 364 33.80 29.74 -10.66
CA LEU A 364 32.54 29.04 -10.98
C LEU A 364 31.33 29.90 -10.60
N LYS A 365 31.32 30.52 -9.42
CA LYS A 365 30.23 31.40 -8.99
C LYS A 365 30.00 32.57 -9.93
N GLN A 366 31.07 33.26 -10.36
CA GLN A 366 30.98 34.36 -11.31
C GLN A 366 30.36 33.90 -12.65
N VAL A 367 30.79 32.74 -13.16
CA VAL A 367 30.24 32.17 -14.38
C VAL A 367 28.75 31.82 -14.22
N LEU A 368 28.35 31.25 -13.09
CA LEU A 368 26.97 30.88 -12.83
C LEU A 368 26.04 32.07 -12.57
N GLU A 369 26.57 33.16 -12.01
CA GLU A 369 25.85 34.45 -11.88
C GLU A 369 25.51 35.06 -13.22
N GLU A 370 26.42 34.99 -14.21
CA GLU A 370 26.21 35.58 -15.54
C GLU A 370 25.41 34.69 -16.50
N ILE A 371 25.66 33.36 -16.46
CA ILE A 371 25.05 32.41 -17.42
C ILE A 371 23.76 31.82 -16.87
N GLY A 372 23.64 31.73 -15.55
CA GLY A 372 22.56 31.07 -14.85
C GLY A 372 22.88 29.61 -14.47
N GLY A 373 22.64 29.27 -13.22
CA GLY A 373 22.89 27.94 -12.71
C GLY A 373 23.13 27.93 -11.20
N LYS A 374 23.54 26.80 -10.68
CA LYS A 374 23.89 26.62 -9.26
C LYS A 374 25.15 25.77 -9.13
N GLY A 375 25.98 26.07 -8.16
CA GLY A 375 27.19 25.31 -7.92
C GLY A 375 28.02 25.86 -6.78
N GLY A 376 29.13 25.21 -6.52
CA GLY A 376 30.09 25.59 -5.49
C GLY A 376 31.18 24.52 -5.31
N GLY A 377 32.08 24.75 -4.39
CA GLY A 377 33.17 23.81 -4.13
C GLY A 377 34.23 24.40 -3.22
N THR A 378 35.44 23.92 -3.39
CA THR A 378 36.65 24.42 -2.72
C THR A 378 37.44 25.32 -3.69
N ARG A 379 38.50 25.93 -3.17
CA ARG A 379 39.42 26.75 -3.96
C ARG A 379 40.00 25.99 -5.15
N ASP A 380 40.29 24.72 -5.02
CA ASP A 380 40.98 23.93 -6.04
C ASP A 380 40.01 23.03 -6.87
N PHE A 381 38.75 22.88 -6.45
CA PHE A 381 37.80 22.02 -7.11
C PHE A 381 36.35 22.52 -6.89
N ALA A 382 35.65 22.86 -7.97
CA ALA A 382 34.29 23.34 -7.92
C ALA A 382 33.43 22.68 -9.00
N ARG A 383 32.18 22.39 -8.64
CA ARG A 383 31.16 21.81 -9.53
C ARG A 383 29.92 22.67 -9.57
N GLY A 384 29.33 22.76 -10.75
CA GLY A 384 28.06 23.46 -10.94
C GLY A 384 27.20 22.80 -11.99
N ARG A 385 25.98 23.30 -12.07
CA ARG A 385 25.03 22.87 -13.12
C ARG A 385 24.38 24.11 -13.70
N LEU A 386 24.45 24.26 -15.02
CA LEU A 386 23.77 25.29 -15.80
C LEU A 386 22.26 25.04 -15.85
N ASN A 387 21.48 26.08 -15.97
CA ASN A 387 20.04 25.97 -16.21
C ASN A 387 19.74 25.42 -17.62
N ASP A 388 20.64 25.65 -18.59
CA ASP A 388 20.58 25.16 -19.95
C ASP A 388 21.96 24.67 -20.39
N GLY A 389 22.06 23.38 -20.74
CA GLY A 389 23.31 22.75 -21.19
C GLY A 389 23.83 23.31 -22.54
N ALA A 390 22.97 23.88 -23.37
CA ALA A 390 23.40 24.57 -24.63
C ALA A 390 24.36 25.73 -24.34
N SER A 391 24.30 26.30 -23.13
CA SER A 391 25.20 27.38 -22.68
C SER A 391 26.59 26.90 -22.26
N ALA A 392 26.90 25.60 -22.32
CA ALA A 392 28.18 25.03 -21.86
C ALA A 392 29.40 25.68 -22.48
N LYS A 393 29.41 25.83 -23.82
CA LYS A 393 30.51 26.51 -24.55
C LYS A 393 30.69 27.95 -24.11
N ARG A 394 29.59 28.68 -23.93
CA ARG A 394 29.60 30.08 -23.48
C ARG A 394 30.14 30.21 -22.06
N ALA A 395 29.75 29.28 -21.17
CA ALA A 395 30.22 29.24 -19.80
C ALA A 395 31.73 29.02 -19.72
N LEU A 396 32.27 28.09 -20.51
CA LEU A 396 33.72 27.85 -20.56
C LEU A 396 34.48 29.05 -21.15
N SER A 397 33.99 29.64 -22.25
CA SER A 397 34.62 30.84 -22.82
C SER A 397 34.63 32.02 -21.86
N LEU A 398 33.58 32.18 -21.06
CA LEU A 398 33.56 33.19 -19.99
C LEU A 398 34.59 32.86 -18.89
N ALA A 399 34.68 31.59 -18.45
CA ALA A 399 35.65 31.16 -17.45
C ALA A 399 37.10 31.42 -17.91
N GLU A 400 37.40 31.13 -19.17
CA GLU A 400 38.74 31.44 -19.75
C GLU A 400 39.06 32.93 -19.70
N LYS A 401 38.11 33.81 -20.09
CA LYS A 401 38.30 35.26 -20.04
C LYS A 401 38.53 35.80 -18.62
N LEU A 402 37.86 35.20 -17.62
CA LEU A 402 37.99 35.59 -16.22
C LEU A 402 39.30 35.12 -15.59
N LEU A 403 39.95 34.09 -16.17
CA LEU A 403 41.25 33.60 -15.70
C LEU A 403 42.40 34.49 -16.20
N GLY A 404 42.19 35.28 -17.25
CA GLY A 404 43.15 36.23 -17.81
C GLY A 404 44.08 35.61 -18.80
#